data_aec19f8566f946966b6b37a1bb4c54de
#
_entry.id   aec19f8566f946966b6b37a1bb4c54de
#
_cell.length_a   1.000
_cell.length_b   1.000
_cell.length_c   1.000
_cell.angle_alpha   90.00
_cell.angle_beta   90.00
_cell.angle_gamma   90.00
#
_symmetry.space_group_name_H-M   'P 1'
#
loop_
_entity.id
_entity.type
_entity.pdbx_description
1 polymer ?
#
loop_
_entity_poly.entity_id
_entity_poly.type
_entity_poly.pdbx_seq_one_letter_code
_entity_poly.pdbx_strand_id
1 'polypeptide(L)'
;VDVCTKHLGEIGNKATEKNSVKCVWGDAFESIKSVNDDHYDHIFVDLNDDQFCIDLAAKNMESLVRILKPKGVITTQVGSQDKKPLQVENWLNVFNHHFGNTKLSRVYIPSFDCSWNFSSSINH
;
A
#
# COMPACT_ATOMS: atom_id res chain seq x y z
N VAL A 1 1.64 18.60 0.76
CA VAL A 1 3.11 18.66 0.58
C VAL A 1 3.62 20.04 0.91
N ASP A 2 3.08 21.09 0.30
CA ASP A 2 3.59 22.47 0.49
C ASP A 2 3.58 22.91 1.96
N VAL A 3 2.53 22.56 2.72
CA VAL A 3 2.43 22.87 4.16
C VAL A 3 3.51 22.10 4.95
N CYS A 4 3.70 20.82 4.66
CA CYS A 4 4.72 20.02 5.33
C CYS A 4 6.14 20.52 4.98
N THR A 5 6.39 20.85 3.73
CA THR A 5 7.66 21.40 3.26
C THR A 5 7.97 22.71 3.99
N LYS A 6 6.94 23.56 4.17
CA LYS A 6 7.10 24.87 4.82
C LYS A 6 7.27 24.80 6.34
N HIS A 7 6.60 23.84 7.01
CA HIS A 7 6.46 23.87 8.47
C HIS A 7 7.14 22.71 9.22
N LEU A 8 7.46 21.60 8.54
CA LEU A 8 8.11 20.45 9.16
C LEU A 8 9.63 20.39 8.95
N GLY A 9 10.22 21.46 8.41
CA GLY A 9 11.66 21.65 8.30
C GLY A 9 12.37 20.46 7.67
N GLU A 10 13.31 19.83 8.39
CA GLU A 10 14.13 18.75 7.83
C GLU A 10 13.46 17.38 7.77
N ILE A 11 12.31 17.20 8.43
CA ILE A 11 11.65 15.88 8.59
C ILE A 11 10.96 15.40 7.31
N GLY A 12 11.14 15.81 6.21
CA GLY A 12 10.50 15.29 5.00
C GLY A 12 10.91 16.03 3.74
N ASN A 13 11.43 17.24 3.89
CA ASN A 13 11.72 18.12 2.76
C ASN A 13 12.72 17.54 1.75
N LYS A 14 13.69 16.79 2.26
CA LYS A 14 14.76 16.27 1.40
C LYS A 14 14.42 14.96 0.72
N ALA A 15 13.35 14.28 1.12
CA ALA A 15 12.97 13.00 0.50
C ALA A 15 12.39 13.20 -0.90
N THR A 16 11.53 14.20 -1.07
CA THR A 16 10.88 14.52 -2.36
C THR A 16 11.79 15.30 -3.32
N GLU A 17 12.86 15.89 -2.82
CA GLU A 17 13.85 16.63 -3.61
C GLU A 17 14.96 15.74 -4.19
N LYS A 18 15.06 14.50 -3.75
CA LYS A 18 16.07 13.56 -4.25
C LYS A 18 15.75 13.13 -5.68
N ASN A 19 16.74 13.09 -6.54
CA ASN A 19 16.62 12.61 -7.93
C ASN A 19 16.11 11.15 -8.02
N SER A 20 16.22 10.40 -6.93
CA SER A 20 15.72 9.01 -6.81
C SER A 20 14.23 8.91 -6.47
N VAL A 21 13.55 10.02 -6.18
CA VAL A 21 12.13 10.04 -5.84
C VAL A 21 11.36 10.81 -6.90
N LYS A 22 10.35 10.15 -7.49
CA LYS A 22 9.42 10.77 -8.43
C LYS A 22 8.04 10.85 -7.78
N CYS A 23 7.58 12.07 -7.54
CA CYS A 23 6.23 12.32 -7.06
C CYS A 23 5.27 12.49 -8.25
N VAL A 24 4.16 11.76 -8.24
CA VAL A 24 3.07 11.91 -9.20
C VAL A 24 1.83 12.32 -8.42
N TRP A 25 1.24 13.46 -8.79
CA TRP A 25 0.06 14.01 -8.12
C TRP A 25 -1.20 13.67 -8.90
N GLY A 26 -2.20 13.13 -8.23
CA GLY A 26 -3.48 12.76 -8.83
C GLY A 26 -4.00 11.43 -8.31
N ASP A 27 -4.93 10.84 -9.05
CA ASP A 27 -5.45 9.51 -8.76
C ASP A 27 -4.37 8.45 -9.08
N ALA A 28 -3.94 7.73 -8.06
CA ALA A 28 -2.90 6.71 -8.19
C ALA A 28 -3.38 5.56 -9.09
N PHE A 29 -4.63 5.13 -8.99
CA PHE A 29 -5.17 4.03 -9.79
C PHE A 29 -5.36 4.40 -11.26
N GLU A 30 -5.61 5.66 -11.57
CA GLU A 30 -5.55 6.13 -12.96
C GLU A 30 -4.11 6.20 -13.46
N SER A 31 -3.19 6.67 -12.63
CA SER A 31 -1.77 6.81 -12.99
C SER A 31 -1.11 5.47 -13.32
N ILE A 32 -1.42 4.40 -12.56
CA ILE A 32 -0.81 3.07 -12.81
C ILE A 32 -1.25 2.43 -14.12
N LYS A 33 -2.36 2.86 -14.74
CA LYS A 33 -2.81 2.33 -16.05
C LYS A 33 -1.79 2.58 -17.16
N SER A 34 -1.03 3.65 -17.07
CA SER A 34 0.02 4.01 -18.03
C SER A 34 1.40 3.42 -17.72
N VAL A 35 1.55 2.75 -16.59
CA VAL A 35 2.80 2.08 -16.21
C VAL A 35 2.95 0.78 -17.00
N ASN A 36 4.16 0.49 -17.46
CA ASN A 36 4.48 -0.75 -18.17
C ASN A 36 4.29 -1.97 -17.25
N ASP A 37 4.07 -3.13 -17.87
CA ASP A 37 4.04 -4.40 -17.16
C ASP A 37 5.40 -4.68 -16.52
N ASP A 38 5.41 -5.45 -15.44
CA ASP A 38 6.64 -5.89 -14.75
C ASP A 38 7.61 -4.73 -14.43
N HIS A 39 7.07 -3.61 -13.95
CA HIS A 39 7.86 -2.39 -13.76
C HIS A 39 8.46 -2.29 -12.35
N TYR A 40 7.68 -2.61 -11.30
CA TYR A 40 8.08 -2.41 -9.92
C TYR A 40 8.53 -3.70 -9.24
N ASP A 41 9.60 -3.61 -8.46
CA ASP A 41 10.06 -4.71 -7.60
C ASP A 41 9.25 -4.79 -6.30
N HIS A 42 8.77 -3.64 -5.80
CA HIS A 42 7.94 -3.56 -4.60
C HIS A 42 6.89 -2.46 -4.75
N ILE A 43 5.68 -2.77 -4.33
CA ILE A 43 4.55 -1.82 -4.24
C ILE A 43 4.12 -1.73 -2.78
N PHE A 44 4.03 -0.50 -2.26
CA PHE A 44 3.42 -0.22 -0.97
C PHE A 44 2.07 0.45 -1.19
N VAL A 45 1.01 -0.20 -0.71
CA VAL A 45 -0.36 0.35 -0.74
C VAL A 45 -0.67 0.90 0.65
N ASP A 46 -0.71 2.22 0.75
CA ASP A 46 -0.99 2.94 1.99
C ASP A 46 -2.28 3.75 1.81
N LEU A 47 -3.41 3.07 1.93
CA LEU A 47 -4.75 3.64 1.86
C LEU A 47 -5.39 3.58 3.25
N ASN A 48 -6.51 4.29 3.42
CA ASN A 48 -7.34 4.12 4.61
C ASN A 48 -7.83 2.67 4.73
N ASP A 49 -8.09 2.26 5.96
CA ASP A 49 -8.51 0.90 6.28
C ASP A 49 -10.04 0.70 6.24
N ASP A 50 -10.79 1.58 5.56
CA ASP A 50 -12.24 1.49 5.41
C ASP A 50 -12.65 0.58 4.22
N GLN A 51 -13.92 0.16 4.21
CA GLN A 51 -14.44 -0.72 3.18
C GLN A 51 -14.36 -0.11 1.78
N PHE A 52 -14.52 1.20 1.66
CA PHE A 52 -14.39 1.90 0.38
C PHE A 52 -13.00 1.71 -0.24
N CYS A 53 -11.94 1.84 0.57
CA CYS A 53 -10.57 1.65 0.11
C CYS A 53 -10.27 0.17 -0.23
N ILE A 54 -10.86 -0.77 0.50
CA ILE A 54 -10.76 -2.20 0.19
C ILE A 54 -11.39 -2.50 -1.18
N ASP A 55 -12.58 -2.00 -1.41
CA ASP A 55 -13.31 -2.20 -2.67
C ASP A 55 -12.57 -1.54 -3.85
N LEU A 56 -12.01 -0.36 -3.61
CA LEU A 56 -11.21 0.35 -4.60
C LEU A 56 -9.93 -0.41 -4.96
N ALA A 57 -9.23 -0.95 -3.97
CA ALA A 57 -8.06 -1.79 -4.20
C ALA A 57 -8.42 -3.08 -4.93
N ALA A 58 -9.51 -3.75 -4.52
CA ALA A 58 -10.00 -4.96 -5.18
C ALA A 58 -10.30 -4.72 -6.66
N LYS A 59 -10.96 -3.63 -7.00
CA LYS A 59 -11.27 -3.24 -8.38
C LYS A 59 -10.03 -3.00 -9.25
N ASN A 60 -8.93 -2.58 -8.64
CA ASN A 60 -7.71 -2.23 -9.35
C ASN A 60 -6.58 -3.27 -9.17
N MET A 61 -6.86 -4.40 -8.51
CA MET A 61 -5.84 -5.38 -8.17
C MET A 61 -5.14 -5.97 -9.41
N GLU A 62 -5.88 -6.23 -10.49
CA GLU A 62 -5.26 -6.70 -11.74
C GLU A 62 -4.21 -5.74 -12.28
N SER A 63 -4.45 -4.44 -12.18
CA SER A 63 -3.48 -3.43 -12.58
C SER A 63 -2.25 -3.42 -11.66
N LEU A 64 -2.43 -3.62 -10.35
CA LEU A 64 -1.33 -3.73 -9.40
C LEU A 64 -0.49 -4.98 -9.65
N VAL A 65 -1.12 -6.12 -9.92
CA VAL A 65 -0.43 -7.38 -10.27
C VAL A 65 0.36 -7.20 -11.56
N ARG A 66 -0.24 -6.60 -12.59
CA ARG A 66 0.38 -6.38 -13.90
C ARG A 66 1.68 -5.57 -13.82
N ILE A 67 1.69 -4.50 -13.04
CA ILE A 67 2.88 -3.62 -12.93
C ILE A 67 3.93 -4.14 -11.95
N LEU A 68 3.61 -5.16 -11.17
CA LEU A 68 4.53 -5.79 -10.23
C LEU A 68 5.29 -6.91 -10.94
N LYS A 69 6.62 -6.85 -10.89
CA LYS A 69 7.49 -7.86 -11.50
C LYS A 69 7.20 -9.27 -10.96
N PRO A 70 7.49 -10.33 -11.72
CA PRO A 70 7.56 -11.68 -11.19
C PRO A 70 8.51 -11.72 -9.98
N LYS A 71 8.08 -12.34 -8.88
CA LYS A 71 8.73 -12.35 -7.56
C LYS A 71 8.78 -10.98 -6.86
N GLY A 72 8.20 -9.95 -7.44
CA GLY A 72 7.99 -8.66 -6.77
C GLY A 72 7.04 -8.80 -5.58
N VAL A 73 7.14 -7.87 -4.65
CA VAL A 73 6.37 -7.91 -3.39
C VAL A 73 5.37 -6.75 -3.35
N ILE A 74 4.15 -7.02 -2.97
CA ILE A 74 3.17 -5.99 -2.61
C ILE A 74 2.90 -6.04 -1.12
N THR A 75 2.95 -4.89 -0.48
CA THR A 75 2.69 -4.74 0.96
C THR A 75 1.62 -3.68 1.18
N THR A 76 0.62 -3.97 2.03
CA THR A 76 -0.39 -3.00 2.43
C THR A 76 -0.61 -2.99 3.93
N GLN A 77 -0.93 -1.86 4.49
CA GLN A 77 -1.52 -1.78 5.81
C GLN A 77 -2.96 -2.29 5.74
N VAL A 78 -3.39 -3.07 6.72
CA VAL A 78 -4.72 -3.69 6.73
C VAL A 78 -5.51 -3.40 8.00
N GLY A 79 -4.97 -2.56 8.87
CA GLY A 79 -5.63 -2.16 10.10
C GLY A 79 -5.32 -3.04 11.31
N SER A 80 -6.11 -2.88 12.35
CA SER A 80 -5.92 -3.58 13.61
C SER A 80 -6.87 -4.78 13.73
N GLN A 81 -6.30 -5.97 13.84
CA GLN A 81 -7.06 -7.20 14.08
C GLN A 81 -7.84 -7.14 15.40
N ASP A 82 -7.31 -6.44 16.40
CA ASP A 82 -7.94 -6.33 17.71
C ASP A 82 -9.17 -5.41 17.69
N LYS A 83 -9.12 -4.35 16.85
CA LYS A 83 -10.20 -3.35 16.78
C LYS A 83 -11.20 -3.62 15.66
N LYS A 84 -10.73 -4.16 14.53
CA LYS A 84 -11.53 -4.32 13.31
C LYS A 84 -11.20 -5.64 12.58
N PRO A 85 -11.45 -6.82 13.19
CA PRO A 85 -11.03 -8.10 12.62
C PRO A 85 -11.63 -8.38 11.23
N LEU A 86 -12.91 -8.06 11.01
CA LEU A 86 -13.57 -8.27 9.70
C LEU A 86 -12.93 -7.45 8.58
N GLN A 87 -12.44 -6.28 8.89
CA GLN A 87 -11.78 -5.42 7.91
C GLN A 87 -10.41 -5.98 7.50
N VAL A 88 -9.65 -6.48 8.47
CA VAL A 88 -8.40 -7.20 8.21
C VAL A 88 -8.66 -8.42 7.34
N GLU A 89 -9.70 -9.20 7.65
CA GLU A 89 -10.11 -10.36 6.86
C GLU A 89 -10.49 -9.98 5.42
N ASN A 90 -11.27 -8.92 5.24
CA ASN A 90 -11.64 -8.43 3.90
C ASN A 90 -10.41 -8.05 3.06
N TRP A 91 -9.44 -7.33 3.65
CA TRP A 91 -8.18 -7.04 2.98
C TRP A 91 -7.42 -8.31 2.58
N LEU A 92 -7.29 -9.27 3.51
CA LEU A 92 -6.60 -10.52 3.25
C LEU A 92 -7.27 -11.33 2.16
N ASN A 93 -8.61 -11.34 2.09
CA ASN A 93 -9.35 -12.03 1.06
C ASN A 93 -9.06 -11.45 -0.34
N VAL A 94 -9.00 -10.12 -0.47
CA VAL A 94 -8.64 -9.45 -1.73
C VAL A 94 -7.24 -9.88 -2.19
N PHE A 95 -6.25 -9.87 -1.29
CA PHE A 95 -4.88 -10.24 -1.64
C PHE A 95 -4.71 -11.72 -1.92
N ASN A 96 -5.32 -12.60 -1.10
CA ASN A 96 -5.24 -14.05 -1.29
C ASN A 96 -5.89 -14.51 -2.61
N HIS A 97 -6.94 -13.82 -3.05
CA HIS A 97 -7.58 -14.13 -4.33
C HIS A 97 -6.60 -13.99 -5.52
N HIS A 98 -5.73 -12.99 -5.48
CA HIS A 98 -4.81 -12.68 -6.59
C HIS A 98 -3.43 -13.33 -6.44
N PHE A 99 -2.92 -13.46 -5.23
CA PHE A 99 -1.55 -13.92 -4.98
C PHE A 99 -1.47 -15.32 -4.36
N GLY A 100 -2.55 -15.81 -3.76
CA GLY A 100 -2.64 -17.14 -3.18
C GLY A 100 -1.77 -17.41 -1.93
N ASN A 101 -0.90 -16.46 -1.54
CA ASN A 101 0.03 -16.62 -0.41
C ASN A 101 0.34 -15.26 0.23
N THR A 102 -0.55 -14.83 1.12
CA THR A 102 -0.40 -13.56 1.84
C THR A 102 0.07 -13.80 3.26
N LYS A 103 1.18 -13.17 3.64
CA LYS A 103 1.71 -13.17 5.00
C LYS A 103 1.20 -11.95 5.76
N LEU A 104 0.79 -12.17 7.02
CA LEU A 104 0.39 -11.11 7.93
C LEU A 104 1.50 -10.87 8.95
N SER A 105 1.93 -9.61 9.07
CA SER A 105 2.85 -9.13 10.10
C SER A 105 2.14 -8.21 11.05
N ARG A 106 2.47 -8.26 12.34
CA ARG A 106 1.85 -7.46 13.39
C ARG A 106 2.90 -6.62 14.10
N VAL A 107 2.64 -5.32 14.23
CA VAL A 107 3.53 -4.36 14.87
C VAL A 107 2.72 -3.45 15.80
N TYR A 108 3.18 -3.23 17.03
CA TYR A 108 2.59 -2.23 17.91
C TYR A 108 2.98 -0.82 17.43
N ILE A 109 1.99 0.04 17.23
CA ILE A 109 2.20 1.44 16.83
C ILE A 109 1.76 2.35 17.98
N PRO A 110 2.72 3.02 18.66
CA PRO A 110 2.41 3.83 19.83
C PRO A 110 1.41 4.95 19.57
N SER A 111 1.46 5.60 18.40
CA SER A 111 0.54 6.69 18.04
C SER A 111 -0.91 6.22 17.85
N PHE A 112 -1.13 4.93 17.61
CA PHE A 112 -2.47 4.32 17.48
C PHE A 112 -2.91 3.59 18.76
N ASP A 113 -1.99 3.47 19.72
CA ASP A 113 -2.18 2.70 20.95
C ASP A 113 -2.78 1.31 20.70
N CYS A 114 -2.29 0.64 19.67
CA CYS A 114 -2.68 -0.72 19.34
C CYS A 114 -1.70 -1.40 18.39
N SER A 115 -1.84 -2.73 18.29
CA SER A 115 -1.15 -3.48 17.24
C SER A 115 -1.82 -3.25 15.90
N TRP A 116 -1.00 -3.01 14.89
CA TRP A 116 -1.39 -2.82 13.50
C TRP A 116 -0.85 -3.93 12.62
N ASN A 117 -1.57 -4.28 11.60
CA ASN A 117 -1.21 -5.38 10.74
C ASN A 117 -0.84 -4.89 9.34
N PHE A 118 0.16 -5.56 8.77
CA PHE A 118 0.60 -5.40 7.40
C PHE A 118 0.52 -6.74 6.69
N SER A 119 -0.09 -6.77 5.52
CA SER A 119 -0.07 -7.94 4.66
C SER A 119 1.01 -7.80 3.61
N SER A 120 1.68 -8.89 3.26
CA SER A 120 2.66 -8.93 2.17
C SER A 120 2.42 -10.16 1.31
N SER A 121 2.40 -9.97 0.00
CA SER A 121 2.21 -11.03 -0.99
C SER A 121 3.29 -10.96 -2.06
N ILE A 122 3.65 -12.10 -2.61
CA ILE A 122 4.66 -12.22 -3.67
C ILE A 122 3.95 -12.53 -4.99
N ASN A 123 4.29 -11.80 -6.04
CA ASN A 123 3.83 -12.08 -7.39
C ASN A 123 4.56 -13.32 -7.95
N HIS A 124 3.82 -14.25 -8.47
CA HIS A 124 4.35 -15.54 -8.96
C HIS A 124 4.87 -15.47 -10.41
#